data_195fc73d7b1d9b4d6021780b63ad02d2
#
_entry.id   195fc73d7b1d9b4d6021780b63ad02d2
#
_cell.length_a   1.000
_cell.length_b   1.000
_cell.length_c   1.000
_cell.angle_alpha   90.00
_cell.angle_beta   90.00
_cell.angle_gamma   90.00
#
_symmetry.space_group_name_H-M   'P 1'
#
loop_
_entity.id
_entity.type
_entity.pdbx_description
1 polymer ?
#
loop_
_entity_poly.entity_id
_entity_poly.type
_entity_poly.pdbx_seq_one_letter_code
_entity_poly.pdbx_strand_id
1 'polypeptide(L)'
;MIFLYTTLLFACRTSKPASTSEDVVDTADIELTDLDGDGYQSDEDCDDGNASVHPNATEICDGIDNNCDGQVDEGVLLIFFTDQDEDGFGDDSLPIESCQQQNGTVPNNNDCDDTDATVFPSAEELCDGIDNNCNAVVDENVTFTQYMDQDGDGFGNVNTGVPTCTLETGFVLDNEDCDDDNANSTILLEDADCDGVLKIDDCDDYSILLGDIANDLDCDTFTISQDC
;
A
#
# COMPACT_ATOMS: atom_id res chain seq x y z
N MET A 1 -19.67 -58.50 -43.25
CA MET A 1 -19.52 -58.55 -44.70
C MET A 1 -18.06 -58.16 -44.94
N ILE A 2 -17.16 -59.12 -44.96
CA ILE A 2 -16.85 -60.07 -45.97
C ILE A 2 -16.22 -59.43 -47.22
N PHE A 3 -15.00 -59.85 -47.42
CA PHE A 3 -14.23 -60.08 -48.66
C PHE A 3 -13.36 -58.91 -49.13
N LEU A 4 -12.24 -59.11 -49.72
CA LEU A 4 -11.26 -60.23 -49.91
C LEU A 4 -9.96 -59.61 -50.45
N TYR A 5 -8.87 -60.16 -50.01
CA TYR A 5 -7.64 -60.55 -50.72
C TYR A 5 -7.49 -60.21 -52.20
N THR A 6 -6.35 -59.65 -52.55
CA THR A 6 -5.54 -60.29 -53.60
C THR A 6 -4.05 -59.90 -53.47
N THR A 7 -3.27 -60.86 -53.16
CA THR A 7 -1.83 -60.94 -53.37
C THR A 7 -1.50 -61.07 -54.89
N LEU A 8 -0.46 -60.35 -55.30
CA LEU A 8 0.27 -60.83 -56.49
C LEU A 8 1.78 -60.65 -56.26
N LEU A 9 2.43 -61.79 -56.16
CA LEU A 9 3.87 -62.03 -56.34
C LEU A 9 4.23 -61.97 -57.80
N PHE A 10 5.37 -61.40 -58.17
CA PHE A 10 6.26 -61.88 -59.23
C PHE A 10 7.62 -61.18 -59.04
N ALA A 11 8.56 -61.85 -58.52
CA ALA A 11 9.64 -62.63 -59.15
C ALA A 11 10.75 -61.77 -59.77
N CYS A 12 11.80 -61.75 -59.05
CA CYS A 12 13.22 -61.98 -59.37
C CYS A 12 13.69 -61.71 -60.79
N ARG A 13 14.64 -60.85 -60.97
CA ARG A 13 15.79 -61.09 -61.84
C ARG A 13 17.05 -60.37 -61.34
N THR A 14 18.03 -61.20 -61.19
CA THR A 14 19.42 -60.93 -60.89
C THR A 14 20.15 -60.26 -62.04
N SER A 15 21.02 -59.26 -61.73
CA SER A 15 22.40 -59.27 -62.21
C SER A 15 23.17 -58.06 -61.67
N LYS A 16 24.27 -58.38 -61.10
CA LYS A 16 25.42 -57.67 -60.63
C LYS A 16 26.13 -56.86 -61.76
N PRO A 17 27.04 -55.89 -61.53
CA PRO A 17 28.02 -55.88 -60.44
C PRO A 17 28.31 -54.52 -59.80
N ALA A 18 29.09 -54.65 -58.77
CA ALA A 18 29.75 -53.65 -57.94
C ALA A 18 30.34 -52.44 -58.67
N SER A 19 30.03 -51.30 -58.09
CA SER A 19 31.02 -50.24 -57.97
C SER A 19 30.93 -49.73 -56.54
N THR A 20 31.94 -50.01 -55.81
CA THR A 20 32.28 -49.41 -54.52
C THR A 20 32.52 -47.91 -54.73
N SER A 21 31.63 -47.10 -54.36
CA SER A 21 31.90 -45.82 -53.71
C SER A 21 30.95 -45.80 -52.54
N GLU A 22 31.48 -46.06 -51.38
CA GLU A 22 30.96 -45.48 -50.16
C GLU A 22 30.96 -43.99 -50.43
N ASP A 23 29.81 -43.48 -50.84
CA ASP A 23 29.49 -42.09 -50.55
C ASP A 23 29.47 -42.00 -49.00
N VAL A 24 30.67 -41.86 -48.42
CA VAL A 24 30.84 -41.13 -47.21
C VAL A 24 30.10 -39.82 -47.55
N VAL A 25 28.91 -39.68 -47.02
CA VAL A 25 28.37 -38.34 -46.83
C VAL A 25 29.44 -37.70 -45.99
N ASP A 26 30.34 -37.04 -46.66
CA ASP A 26 31.16 -36.01 -46.07
C ASP A 26 30.16 -35.13 -45.36
N THR A 27 30.11 -35.27 -44.05
CA THR A 27 29.53 -34.19 -43.25
C THR A 27 30.46 -33.05 -43.59
N ALA A 28 30.09 -32.34 -44.68
CA ALA A 28 30.74 -31.13 -45.09
C ALA A 28 31.06 -30.41 -43.82
N ASP A 29 32.32 -30.16 -43.60
CA ASP A 29 32.76 -29.22 -42.61
C ASP A 29 31.82 -28.02 -42.79
N ILE A 30 30.81 -27.92 -41.92
CA ILE A 30 30.12 -26.66 -41.75
C ILE A 30 31.23 -25.78 -41.24
N GLU A 31 31.81 -24.99 -42.14
CA GLU A 31 32.76 -23.98 -41.73
C GLU A 31 31.96 -23.10 -40.79
N LEU A 32 32.12 -23.34 -39.50
CA LEU A 32 31.59 -22.49 -38.44
C LEU A 32 32.29 -21.13 -38.65
N THR A 33 31.49 -20.20 -39.17
CA THR A 33 32.00 -18.85 -39.49
C THR A 33 31.57 -17.93 -38.39
N ASP A 34 32.46 -17.07 -37.99
CA ASP A 34 32.18 -15.88 -37.17
C ASP A 34 32.03 -14.73 -38.17
N LEU A 35 30.77 -14.38 -38.49
CA LEU A 35 30.45 -13.49 -39.60
C LEU A 35 30.60 -12.00 -39.21
N ASP A 36 30.36 -11.65 -37.96
CA ASP A 36 30.44 -10.29 -37.47
C ASP A 36 31.77 -9.98 -36.70
N GLY A 37 32.54 -11.05 -36.38
CA GLY A 37 33.88 -10.94 -35.84
C GLY A 37 33.93 -10.68 -34.32
N ASP A 38 32.94 -11.11 -33.59
CA ASP A 38 32.86 -10.92 -32.13
C ASP A 38 33.57 -12.03 -31.33
N GLY A 39 33.94 -13.14 -31.99
CA GLY A 39 34.70 -14.25 -31.42
C GLY A 39 33.84 -15.50 -31.12
N TYR A 40 32.57 -15.48 -31.42
CA TYR A 40 31.68 -16.63 -31.35
C TYR A 40 31.35 -17.13 -32.75
N GLN A 41 31.06 -18.41 -32.90
CA GLN A 41 30.79 -19.04 -34.19
C GLN A 41 29.29 -19.27 -34.32
N SER A 42 28.82 -19.41 -35.56
CA SER A 42 27.40 -19.54 -35.90
C SER A 42 26.64 -20.72 -35.26
N ASP A 43 27.30 -21.66 -34.59
CA ASP A 43 26.67 -22.72 -33.81
C ASP A 43 26.50 -22.37 -32.32
N GLU A 44 27.22 -21.36 -31.83
CA GLU A 44 27.15 -20.88 -30.46
C GLU A 44 26.42 -19.52 -30.39
N ASP A 45 26.45 -18.75 -31.48
CA ASP A 45 25.90 -17.41 -31.62
C ASP A 45 24.46 -17.46 -32.13
N CYS A 46 23.56 -16.79 -31.44
CA CYS A 46 22.15 -16.71 -31.83
C CYS A 46 21.84 -15.67 -32.90
N ASP A 47 22.76 -14.73 -33.16
CA ASP A 47 22.71 -13.81 -34.32
C ASP A 47 24.12 -13.48 -34.85
N ASP A 48 24.74 -14.42 -35.56
CA ASP A 48 26.08 -14.37 -36.20
C ASP A 48 26.26 -13.17 -37.19
N GLY A 49 25.34 -12.25 -37.24
CA GLY A 49 25.41 -11.02 -38.03
C GLY A 49 25.43 -9.75 -37.20
N ASN A 50 25.41 -9.88 -35.87
CA ASN A 50 25.32 -8.76 -34.95
C ASN A 50 26.25 -8.95 -33.73
N ALA A 51 27.44 -8.43 -33.79
CA ALA A 51 28.46 -8.53 -32.77
C ALA A 51 28.09 -8.01 -31.36
N SER A 52 26.84 -7.62 -31.13
CA SER A 52 26.30 -7.28 -29.81
C SER A 52 25.40 -8.38 -29.25
N VAL A 53 25.19 -9.47 -30.01
CA VAL A 53 24.33 -10.60 -29.67
C VAL A 53 25.20 -11.86 -29.73
N HIS A 54 25.65 -12.34 -28.57
CA HIS A 54 26.53 -13.51 -28.46
C HIS A 54 26.49 -14.08 -27.03
N PRO A 55 26.86 -15.33 -26.81
CA PRO A 55 26.94 -15.89 -25.46
C PRO A 55 27.77 -15.01 -24.51
N ASN A 56 27.20 -14.70 -23.35
CA ASN A 56 27.75 -13.79 -22.33
C ASN A 56 27.76 -12.28 -22.71
N ALA A 57 27.07 -11.84 -23.73
CA ALA A 57 26.78 -10.42 -23.93
C ALA A 57 26.01 -9.85 -22.73
N THR A 58 25.96 -8.56 -22.59
CA THR A 58 25.14 -7.90 -21.58
C THR A 58 23.79 -7.59 -22.18
N GLU A 59 22.72 -7.99 -21.49
CA GLU A 59 21.36 -7.63 -21.89
C GLU A 59 21.18 -6.12 -21.97
N ILE A 60 20.54 -5.69 -23.04
CA ILE A 60 20.06 -4.32 -23.23
C ILE A 60 18.59 -4.38 -23.62
N CYS A 61 17.81 -3.43 -23.10
CA CYS A 61 16.35 -3.47 -23.25
C CYS A 61 15.92 -3.12 -24.68
N ASP A 62 16.04 -4.05 -25.62
CA ASP A 62 15.75 -3.87 -27.05
C ASP A 62 14.85 -4.96 -27.67
N GLY A 63 14.43 -5.93 -26.84
CA GLY A 63 13.58 -7.04 -27.26
C GLY A 63 14.33 -8.19 -27.93
N ILE A 64 15.64 -8.23 -27.79
CA ILE A 64 16.52 -9.29 -28.30
C ILE A 64 17.15 -10.01 -27.11
N ASP A 65 17.30 -11.31 -27.20
CA ASP A 65 18.11 -12.13 -26.31
C ASP A 65 19.59 -11.88 -26.69
N ASN A 66 20.22 -10.88 -26.05
CA ASN A 66 21.58 -10.48 -26.40
C ASN A 66 22.61 -11.50 -25.93
N ASN A 67 22.35 -12.21 -24.84
CA ASN A 67 23.31 -13.16 -24.26
C ASN A 67 23.08 -14.62 -24.68
N CYS A 68 22.08 -14.91 -25.53
CA CYS A 68 21.74 -16.21 -26.08
C CYS A 68 21.39 -17.27 -25.02
N ASP A 69 20.83 -16.90 -23.88
CA ASP A 69 20.46 -17.83 -22.81
C ASP A 69 19.00 -18.33 -22.91
N GLY A 70 18.22 -17.79 -23.84
CA GLY A 70 16.83 -18.15 -24.12
C GLY A 70 15.81 -17.29 -23.37
N GLN A 71 16.26 -16.25 -22.65
CA GLN A 71 15.42 -15.21 -22.09
C GLN A 71 15.66 -13.92 -22.87
N VAL A 72 14.74 -12.98 -22.83
CA VAL A 72 14.83 -11.70 -23.54
C VAL A 72 14.77 -10.57 -22.54
N ASP A 73 15.73 -9.66 -22.59
CA ASP A 73 15.81 -8.49 -21.73
C ASP A 73 15.84 -8.82 -20.22
N GLU A 74 16.27 -10.01 -19.79
CA GLU A 74 16.28 -10.35 -18.37
C GLU A 74 17.29 -9.52 -17.58
N GLY A 75 16.89 -9.11 -16.40
CA GLY A 75 17.71 -8.29 -15.49
C GLY A 75 17.80 -6.81 -15.86
N VAL A 76 17.23 -6.37 -17.00
CA VAL A 76 17.21 -4.97 -17.46
C VAL A 76 15.77 -4.41 -17.53
N LEU A 77 14.75 -5.23 -17.38
CA LEU A 77 13.37 -4.78 -17.30
C LEU A 77 13.14 -3.95 -16.03
N LEU A 78 12.37 -2.89 -16.19
CA LEU A 78 11.87 -2.03 -15.11
C LEU A 78 10.47 -2.51 -14.71
N ILE A 79 10.12 -2.33 -13.43
CA ILE A 79 8.80 -2.66 -12.92
C ILE A 79 7.97 -1.39 -12.90
N PHE A 80 6.77 -1.47 -13.44
CA PHE A 80 5.74 -0.43 -13.41
C PHE A 80 4.44 -1.02 -12.84
N PHE A 81 3.54 -0.14 -12.42
CA PHE A 81 2.26 -0.49 -11.82
C PHE A 81 1.15 0.26 -12.55
N THR A 82 -0.02 -0.33 -12.63
CA THR A 82 -1.19 0.33 -13.22
C THR A 82 -1.57 1.54 -12.35
N ASP A 83 -1.94 2.63 -13.00
CA ASP A 83 -2.45 3.87 -12.43
C ASP A 83 -3.79 4.12 -13.14
N GLN A 84 -4.87 3.64 -12.52
CA GLN A 84 -6.18 3.58 -13.15
C GLN A 84 -6.94 4.90 -13.05
N ASP A 85 -6.75 5.64 -11.97
CA ASP A 85 -7.42 6.93 -11.72
C ASP A 85 -6.58 8.15 -12.09
N GLU A 86 -5.31 7.91 -12.51
CA GLU A 86 -4.38 8.90 -13.03
C GLU A 86 -3.90 9.92 -11.97
N ASP A 87 -3.79 9.50 -10.72
CA ASP A 87 -3.27 10.36 -9.63
C ASP A 87 -1.74 10.35 -9.52
N GLY A 88 -1.08 9.40 -10.19
CA GLY A 88 0.38 9.25 -10.26
C GLY A 88 0.94 8.20 -9.32
N PHE A 89 0.09 7.45 -8.63
CA PHE A 89 0.42 6.28 -7.84
C PHE A 89 -0.23 5.04 -8.47
N GLY A 90 0.20 3.84 -8.12
CA GLY A 90 -0.27 2.62 -8.74
C GLY A 90 -0.47 1.49 -7.76
N ASP A 91 -1.32 0.54 -8.17
CA ASP A 91 -1.65 -0.68 -7.44
C ASP A 91 -0.51 -1.72 -7.51
N ASP A 92 -0.10 -2.28 -6.37
CA ASP A 92 0.96 -3.28 -6.26
C ASP A 92 0.53 -4.70 -6.67
N SER A 93 -0.77 -4.92 -6.93
CA SER A 93 -1.31 -6.25 -7.18
C SER A 93 -0.91 -6.86 -8.53
N LEU A 94 -0.57 -6.03 -9.52
CA LEU A 94 -0.25 -6.46 -10.88
C LEU A 94 0.97 -5.70 -11.43
N PRO A 95 2.20 -6.06 -11.03
CA PRO A 95 3.40 -5.46 -11.58
C PRO A 95 3.56 -5.78 -13.07
N ILE A 96 3.99 -4.80 -13.85
CA ILE A 96 4.26 -4.88 -15.29
C ILE A 96 5.76 -4.70 -15.50
N GLU A 97 6.41 -5.72 -16.04
CA GLU A 97 7.82 -5.63 -16.43
C GLU A 97 7.92 -5.08 -17.86
N SER A 98 8.70 -4.03 -18.05
CA SER A 98 8.86 -3.39 -19.36
C SER A 98 10.15 -2.58 -19.43
N CYS A 99 10.69 -2.42 -20.63
CA CYS A 99 11.83 -1.56 -20.92
C CYS A 99 11.54 -0.06 -20.71
N GLN A 100 10.30 0.34 -20.84
CA GLN A 100 9.87 1.73 -20.75
C GLN A 100 8.49 1.80 -20.12
N GLN A 101 8.24 2.90 -19.42
CA GLN A 101 6.92 3.19 -18.88
C GLN A 101 5.87 3.25 -20.01
N GLN A 102 4.78 2.52 -19.81
CA GLN A 102 3.64 2.51 -20.70
C GLN A 102 2.60 3.56 -20.28
N ASN A 103 1.69 3.90 -21.18
CA ASN A 103 0.58 4.80 -20.84
C ASN A 103 -0.31 4.14 -19.77
N GLY A 104 -0.69 4.89 -18.73
CA GLY A 104 -1.51 4.39 -17.63
C GLY A 104 -0.73 3.51 -16.66
N THR A 105 0.60 3.68 -16.59
CA THR A 105 1.43 3.02 -15.59
C THR A 105 2.40 3.99 -14.93
N VAL A 106 2.78 3.71 -13.70
CA VAL A 106 3.71 4.50 -12.89
C VAL A 106 4.80 3.62 -12.27
N PRO A 107 5.94 4.19 -11.85
CA PRO A 107 7.05 3.40 -11.28
C PRO A 107 6.88 3.10 -9.77
N ASN A 108 5.83 3.56 -9.13
CA ASN A 108 5.54 3.33 -7.71
C ASN A 108 4.27 2.48 -7.55
N ASN A 109 4.13 1.82 -6.40
CA ASN A 109 3.08 0.84 -6.10
C ASN A 109 2.41 1.10 -4.75
N ASN A 110 2.33 2.33 -4.32
CA ASN A 110 1.92 2.65 -2.95
C ASN A 110 0.47 3.15 -2.86
N ASP A 111 -0.29 3.05 -3.93
CA ASP A 111 -1.71 3.38 -3.92
C ASP A 111 -2.50 2.33 -3.15
N CYS A 112 -3.39 2.78 -2.27
CA CYS A 112 -4.26 1.90 -1.50
C CYS A 112 -5.69 1.81 -2.08
N ASP A 113 -6.03 2.67 -3.05
CA ASP A 113 -7.26 2.56 -3.85
C ASP A 113 -7.09 3.15 -5.26
N ASP A 114 -6.48 2.41 -6.19
CA ASP A 114 -6.22 2.74 -7.62
C ASP A 114 -7.49 3.04 -8.44
N THR A 115 -8.63 3.27 -7.79
CA THR A 115 -9.89 3.67 -8.42
C THR A 115 -10.41 5.03 -7.97
N ASP A 116 -9.76 5.66 -6.98
CA ASP A 116 -10.15 6.95 -6.42
C ASP A 116 -8.96 7.90 -6.29
N ALA A 117 -8.78 8.77 -7.24
CA ALA A 117 -7.71 9.78 -7.32
C ALA A 117 -7.65 10.79 -6.13
N THR A 118 -8.42 10.58 -5.08
CA THR A 118 -8.34 11.31 -3.81
C THR A 118 -7.69 10.49 -2.71
N VAL A 119 -7.31 9.22 -3.01
CA VAL A 119 -6.75 8.24 -2.08
C VAL A 119 -5.37 7.82 -2.59
N PHE A 120 -4.31 8.44 -2.10
CA PHE A 120 -2.92 8.17 -2.50
C PHE A 120 -1.92 8.56 -1.40
N PRO A 121 -0.69 8.04 -1.41
CA PRO A 121 0.32 8.39 -0.41
C PRO A 121 0.55 9.88 -0.26
N SER A 122 0.31 10.40 0.94
CA SER A 122 0.42 11.82 1.31
C SER A 122 -0.73 12.72 0.82
N ALA A 123 -1.86 12.16 0.41
CA ALA A 123 -3.10 12.93 0.24
C ALA A 123 -3.50 13.63 1.55
N GLU A 124 -4.34 14.64 1.48
CA GLU A 124 -4.95 15.22 2.66
C GLU A 124 -6.07 14.31 3.16
N GLU A 125 -6.08 14.01 4.48
CA GLU A 125 -7.19 13.29 5.08
C GLU A 125 -8.49 14.08 4.96
N LEU A 126 -9.53 13.38 4.55
CA LEU A 126 -10.91 13.84 4.57
C LEU A 126 -11.67 13.04 5.63
N CYS A 127 -12.60 13.68 6.33
CA CYS A 127 -13.36 13.00 7.36
C CYS A 127 -14.51 12.18 6.75
N ASP A 128 -14.16 11.08 6.07
CA ASP A 128 -15.10 10.26 5.28
C ASP A 128 -15.04 8.76 5.62
N GLY A 129 -14.16 8.38 6.53
CA GLY A 129 -13.97 7.00 6.97
C GLY A 129 -13.01 6.21 6.08
N ILE A 130 -12.27 6.88 5.21
CA ILE A 130 -11.27 6.32 4.32
C ILE A 130 -9.89 6.79 4.79
N ASP A 131 -8.87 5.96 4.68
CA ASP A 131 -7.47 6.32 4.83
C ASP A 131 -7.01 6.94 3.50
N ASN A 132 -7.20 8.26 3.34
CA ASN A 132 -6.90 8.93 2.09
C ASN A 132 -5.40 8.98 1.80
N ASN A 133 -4.54 9.01 2.80
CA ASN A 133 -3.10 9.14 2.64
C ASN A 133 -2.31 7.82 2.70
N CYS A 134 -3.00 6.68 2.78
CA CYS A 134 -2.45 5.33 2.75
C CYS A 134 -1.43 5.03 3.87
N ASN A 135 -1.61 5.61 5.06
CA ASN A 135 -0.71 5.41 6.20
C ASN A 135 -1.20 4.38 7.23
N ALA A 136 -2.33 3.72 6.97
CA ALA A 136 -3.05 2.76 7.81
C ALA A 136 -3.75 3.38 9.04
N VAL A 137 -3.97 4.69 9.05
CA VAL A 137 -4.78 5.39 10.05
C VAL A 137 -5.87 6.17 9.30
N VAL A 138 -7.12 6.00 9.72
CA VAL A 138 -8.29 6.61 9.05
C VAL A 138 -8.63 7.93 9.72
N ASP A 139 -8.88 8.97 8.93
CA ASP A 139 -9.35 10.29 9.37
C ASP A 139 -8.45 10.97 10.41
N GLU A 140 -7.14 10.71 10.46
CA GLU A 140 -6.28 11.35 11.46
C GLU A 140 -6.11 12.84 11.19
N ASN A 141 -6.01 13.60 12.27
CA ASN A 141 -5.88 15.07 12.29
C ASN A 141 -7.09 15.86 11.74
N VAL A 142 -8.16 15.18 11.29
CA VAL A 142 -9.39 15.84 10.81
C VAL A 142 -10.58 15.63 11.75
N THR A 143 -10.45 14.72 12.73
CA THR A 143 -11.44 14.53 13.79
C THR A 143 -11.24 15.54 14.93
N PHE A 144 -12.33 15.86 15.59
CA PHE A 144 -12.34 16.57 16.89
C PHE A 144 -13.03 15.71 17.95
N THR A 145 -12.80 16.00 19.23
CA THR A 145 -13.47 15.29 20.33
C THR A 145 -14.75 16.01 20.71
N GLN A 146 -15.83 15.29 20.77
CA GLN A 146 -17.11 15.75 21.34
C GLN A 146 -17.37 15.04 22.67
N TYR A 147 -18.09 15.69 23.55
CA TYR A 147 -18.44 15.21 24.89
C TYR A 147 -19.94 15.22 25.07
N MET A 148 -20.47 14.22 25.77
CA MET A 148 -21.92 14.15 26.06
C MET A 148 -22.31 15.34 26.97
N ASP A 149 -23.38 16.02 26.59
CA ASP A 149 -24.06 17.07 27.35
C ASP A 149 -25.47 16.53 27.68
N GLN A 150 -25.58 15.88 28.84
CA GLN A 150 -26.78 15.13 29.19
C GLN A 150 -27.89 16.02 29.70
N ASP A 151 -27.58 17.13 30.39
CA ASP A 151 -28.53 18.03 30.97
C ASP A 151 -28.84 19.27 30.08
N GLY A 152 -28.03 19.49 29.03
CA GLY A 152 -28.28 20.46 27.97
C GLY A 152 -27.84 21.87 28.32
N ASP A 153 -26.88 22.05 29.20
CA ASP A 153 -26.36 23.35 29.62
C ASP A 153 -25.24 23.89 28.73
N GLY A 154 -24.67 23.08 27.86
CA GLY A 154 -23.66 23.43 26.88
C GLY A 154 -22.24 23.05 27.28
N PHE A 155 -22.05 22.44 28.44
CA PHE A 155 -20.82 21.82 28.89
C PHE A 155 -20.97 20.30 28.85
N GLY A 156 -19.88 19.59 28.74
CA GLY A 156 -19.90 18.14 28.56
C GLY A 156 -19.00 17.41 29.52
N ASN A 157 -19.35 16.15 29.76
CA ASN A 157 -18.61 15.28 30.67
C ASN A 157 -17.26 14.86 30.09
N VAL A 158 -16.17 15.23 30.73
CA VAL A 158 -14.79 14.94 30.33
C VAL A 158 -14.52 13.43 30.09
N ASN A 159 -15.25 12.56 30.76
CA ASN A 159 -15.07 11.10 30.66
C ASN A 159 -15.82 10.48 29.47
N THR A 160 -16.61 11.24 28.70
CA THR A 160 -17.42 10.78 27.57
C THR A 160 -16.83 11.12 26.21
N GLY A 161 -15.60 11.63 26.17
CA GLY A 161 -14.95 12.10 24.94
C GLY A 161 -14.91 11.07 23.83
N VAL A 162 -15.48 11.40 22.67
CA VAL A 162 -15.52 10.57 21.45
C VAL A 162 -14.97 11.38 20.27
N PRO A 163 -13.94 10.87 19.58
CA PRO A 163 -13.48 11.48 18.34
C PRO A 163 -14.54 11.34 17.25
N THR A 164 -14.77 12.40 16.50
CA THR A 164 -15.79 12.47 15.45
C THR A 164 -15.45 13.50 14.39
N CYS A 165 -16.06 13.36 13.22
CA CYS A 165 -16.00 14.34 12.12
C CYS A 165 -17.15 15.33 12.14
N THR A 166 -18.23 15.02 12.83
CA THR A 166 -19.43 15.85 12.89
C THR A 166 -19.97 15.90 14.32
N LEU A 167 -20.33 17.08 14.79
CA LEU A 167 -20.93 17.25 16.10
C LEU A 167 -22.34 16.62 16.10
N GLU A 168 -22.54 15.67 16.99
CA GLU A 168 -23.82 14.97 17.14
C GLU A 168 -24.76 15.72 18.07
N THR A 169 -26.07 15.48 17.93
CA THR A 169 -27.08 16.07 18.83
C THR A 169 -26.92 15.50 20.24
N GLY A 170 -26.83 16.36 21.25
CA GLY A 170 -26.61 15.97 22.64
C GLY A 170 -25.13 15.83 23.00
N PHE A 171 -24.26 16.34 22.13
CA PHE A 171 -22.85 16.46 22.39
C PHE A 171 -22.40 17.91 22.21
N VAL A 172 -21.33 18.27 22.89
CA VAL A 172 -20.67 19.58 22.83
C VAL A 172 -19.17 19.43 22.65
N LEU A 173 -18.47 20.51 22.32
CA LEU A 173 -17.00 20.54 22.21
C LEU A 173 -16.31 20.84 23.53
N ASP A 174 -17.05 21.36 24.47
CA ASP A 174 -16.59 21.69 25.81
C ASP A 174 -16.64 20.44 26.70
N ASN A 175 -15.72 20.31 27.64
CA ASN A 175 -15.60 19.18 28.56
C ASN A 175 -15.43 19.61 30.01
N GLU A 176 -15.91 20.82 30.32
CA GLU A 176 -15.69 21.43 31.62
C GLU A 176 -16.85 21.23 32.61
N ASP A 177 -17.82 20.36 32.31
CA ASP A 177 -18.94 20.08 33.20
C ASP A 177 -18.53 19.30 34.46
N CYS A 178 -18.92 19.79 35.61
CA CYS A 178 -18.72 19.12 36.89
C CYS A 178 -19.79 18.04 37.20
N ASP A 179 -21.05 18.23 36.75
CA ASP A 179 -22.17 17.30 37.01
C ASP A 179 -23.15 17.31 35.82
N ASP A 180 -22.91 16.43 34.83
CA ASP A 180 -23.64 16.23 33.59
C ASP A 180 -25.13 15.79 33.77
N ASP A 181 -25.59 15.71 35.01
CA ASP A 181 -26.99 15.47 35.38
C ASP A 181 -27.68 16.74 35.90
N ASN A 182 -27.00 17.89 36.01
CA ASN A 182 -27.47 19.08 36.67
C ASN A 182 -27.06 20.38 35.97
N ALA A 183 -27.82 20.88 35.03
CA ALA A 183 -27.61 22.12 34.27
C ALA A 183 -27.39 23.42 35.10
N ASN A 184 -27.29 23.35 36.40
CA ASN A 184 -26.91 24.46 37.28
C ASN A 184 -25.68 24.12 38.11
N SER A 185 -24.94 23.06 37.72
CA SER A 185 -23.65 22.76 38.33
C SER A 185 -22.59 23.81 37.98
N THR A 186 -21.52 23.79 38.73
CA THR A 186 -20.31 24.56 38.40
C THR A 186 -19.56 23.95 37.23
N ILE A 187 -18.66 24.71 36.65
CA ILE A 187 -17.76 24.25 35.60
C ILE A 187 -16.31 24.22 36.09
N LEU A 188 -15.48 23.35 35.54
CA LEU A 188 -14.06 23.16 35.94
C LEU A 188 -13.23 24.46 35.90
N LEU A 189 -13.60 25.43 35.07
CA LEU A 189 -12.92 26.72 35.01
C LEU A 189 -13.16 27.59 36.26
N GLU A 190 -14.31 27.43 36.87
CA GLU A 190 -14.77 28.23 38.03
C GLU A 190 -14.73 27.47 39.37
N ASP A 191 -14.65 26.11 39.30
CA ASP A 191 -14.62 25.17 40.42
C ASP A 191 -13.83 23.94 39.99
N ALA A 192 -12.52 23.93 40.22
CA ALA A 192 -11.60 22.94 39.61
C ALA A 192 -11.67 21.54 40.25
N ASP A 193 -12.25 21.42 41.43
CA ASP A 193 -12.45 20.10 42.08
C ASP A 193 -13.90 19.63 42.10
N CYS A 194 -14.81 20.48 41.57
CA CYS A 194 -16.23 20.18 41.44
C CYS A 194 -16.96 19.87 42.77
N ASP A 195 -16.62 20.57 43.84
CA ASP A 195 -17.29 20.44 45.13
C ASP A 195 -18.53 21.31 45.26
N GLY A 196 -18.79 22.18 44.25
CA GLY A 196 -19.91 23.11 44.19
C GLY A 196 -19.61 24.47 44.82
N VAL A 197 -18.38 24.75 45.19
CA VAL A 197 -17.91 26.05 45.67
C VAL A 197 -17.05 26.69 44.59
N LEU A 198 -17.39 27.95 44.27
CA LEU A 198 -16.61 28.66 43.27
C LEU A 198 -15.23 29.02 43.80
N LYS A 199 -14.22 28.97 42.97
CA LYS A 199 -12.81 29.32 43.25
C LYS A 199 -12.62 30.58 44.10
N ILE A 200 -13.49 31.58 43.97
CA ILE A 200 -13.39 32.84 44.71
C ILE A 200 -13.81 32.69 46.18
N ASP A 201 -14.64 31.69 46.46
CA ASP A 201 -15.22 31.39 47.76
C ASP A 201 -14.66 30.10 48.37
N ASP A 202 -13.74 29.43 47.67
CA ASP A 202 -13.15 28.15 48.03
C ASP A 202 -11.78 28.33 48.71
N CYS A 203 -11.55 27.52 49.72
CA CYS A 203 -10.29 27.43 50.45
C CYS A 203 -9.17 26.82 49.64
N ASP A 204 -9.45 25.80 48.81
CA ASP A 204 -8.50 25.13 47.93
C ASP A 204 -9.21 24.49 46.72
N ASP A 205 -9.35 25.24 45.64
CA ASP A 205 -9.98 24.92 44.37
C ASP A 205 -9.45 23.62 43.67
N TYR A 206 -8.64 22.84 44.37
CA TYR A 206 -8.13 21.52 43.93
C TYR A 206 -8.36 20.41 44.98
N SER A 207 -9.12 20.65 46.01
CA SER A 207 -9.31 19.74 47.15
C SER A 207 -10.73 19.76 47.71
N ILE A 208 -11.58 18.84 47.22
CA ILE A 208 -12.96 18.64 47.67
C ILE A 208 -13.14 18.51 49.23
N LEU A 209 -12.06 18.48 49.98
CA LEU A 209 -12.08 18.40 51.45
C LEU A 209 -12.01 19.77 52.12
N LEU A 210 -11.59 20.79 51.34
CA LEU A 210 -11.46 22.17 51.80
C LEU A 210 -12.41 23.01 50.93
N GLY A 211 -13.63 23.13 51.33
CA GLY A 211 -14.68 23.86 50.59
C GLY A 211 -14.83 25.29 51.06
N ASP A 212 -16.06 25.76 51.17
CA ASP A 212 -16.49 27.13 51.34
C ASP A 212 -15.84 27.86 52.56
N ILE A 213 -15.11 28.94 52.25
CA ILE A 213 -14.55 29.92 53.24
C ILE A 213 -15.59 30.37 54.27
N ALA A 214 -16.88 30.44 53.88
CA ALA A 214 -17.93 30.85 54.81
C ALA A 214 -18.14 29.84 55.96
N ASN A 215 -17.71 28.58 55.78
CA ASN A 215 -17.81 27.54 56.80
C ASN A 215 -16.50 27.24 57.51
N ASP A 216 -15.34 27.61 56.92
CA ASP A 216 -13.98 27.42 57.40
C ASP A 216 -13.16 28.66 57.05
N LEU A 217 -13.14 29.65 57.93
CA LEU A 217 -12.61 30.99 57.62
C LEU A 217 -11.10 31.07 57.47
N ASP A 218 -10.36 30.16 58.07
CA ASP A 218 -8.91 30.09 57.97
C ASP A 218 -8.37 28.85 57.23
N CYS A 219 -9.31 28.11 56.62
CA CYS A 219 -8.98 26.99 55.70
C CYS A 219 -8.12 25.89 56.34
N ASP A 220 -8.37 25.52 57.59
CA ASP A 220 -7.59 24.55 58.35
C ASP A 220 -8.25 23.18 58.48
N THR A 221 -9.35 22.93 57.75
CA THR A 221 -10.17 21.71 57.78
C THR A 221 -11.14 21.60 58.96
N PHE A 222 -11.17 22.57 59.84
CA PHE A 222 -12.13 22.64 60.94
C PHE A 222 -13.15 23.72 60.65
N THR A 223 -14.41 23.39 60.79
CA THR A 223 -15.48 24.38 60.57
C THR A 223 -15.51 25.42 61.71
N ILE A 224 -16.02 26.64 61.45
CA ILE A 224 -16.17 27.72 62.44
C ILE A 224 -16.76 27.20 63.79
N SER A 225 -17.56 26.16 63.76
CA SER A 225 -18.13 25.58 64.99
C SER A 225 -17.18 24.65 65.73
N GLN A 226 -16.06 24.26 65.16
CA GLN A 226 -15.04 23.36 65.69
C GLN A 226 -13.76 24.11 66.08
N ASP A 227 -13.59 25.31 65.55
CA ASP A 227 -12.54 26.25 65.92
C ASP A 227 -12.65 26.72 67.37
N CYS A 228 -11.52 26.83 68.03
CA CYS A 228 -11.42 27.29 69.41
C CYS A 228 -11.09 28.75 69.53
#